data_4cad626b4b0ed646c010228eec72fffb
#
_entry.id   4cad626b4b0ed646c010228eec72fffb
#
_cell.length_a   1.000
_cell.length_b   1.000
_cell.length_c   1.000
_cell.angle_alpha   90.00
_cell.angle_beta   90.00
_cell.angle_gamma   90.00
#
_symmetry.space_group_name_H-M   'P 1'
#
loop_
_entity.id
_entity.type
_entity.pdbx_description
1 polymer ?
#
loop_
_entity_poly.entity_id
_entity_poly.type
_entity_poly.pdbx_seq_one_letter_code
_entity_poly.pdbx_strand_id
1 'polypeptide(L)'
;RVGVSGTARYDGGRLVGVSDVNALVFRIPTAESSLKEDLYKAYSECERGLMIYSKAGVGKTTALRTLVSVIAETEPRENIAVVDERCEFDPEACRARGVMLLRGYDRARGMDIALRTLSVIVIDEISGIEKSEGILSSLLSGVKFIATAHAEHLGELVRRCGIKPFVEMGVFDVFFGIRYTDGGYSCEVEKRECLKL
;
A
#
# COMPACT_ATOMS: atom_id res chain seq x y z
N ARG A 1 -8.42 -5.76 13.22
CA ARG A 1 -7.34 -6.43 13.96
C ARG A 1 -7.45 -6.14 15.45
N VAL A 2 -7.15 -7.15 16.26
CA VAL A 2 -7.04 -7.00 17.72
C VAL A 2 -5.61 -7.29 18.12
N GLY A 3 -4.95 -6.31 18.73
CA GLY A 3 -3.69 -6.51 19.44
C GLY A 3 -3.99 -7.03 20.83
N VAL A 4 -3.27 -8.07 21.25
CA VAL A 4 -3.39 -8.65 22.60
C VAL A 4 -2.06 -8.47 23.31
N SER A 5 -2.07 -7.85 24.46
CA SER A 5 -0.91 -7.70 25.34
C SER A 5 -1.09 -8.53 26.61
N GLY A 6 -0.02 -9.18 27.05
CA GLY A 6 0.00 -10.03 28.23
C GLY A 6 1.32 -10.77 28.34
N THR A 7 1.35 -11.86 29.10
CA THR A 7 2.52 -12.72 29.29
C THR A 7 2.64 -13.71 28.14
N ALA A 8 3.73 -13.66 27.38
CA ALA A 8 3.98 -14.58 26.27
C ALA A 8 4.21 -16.02 26.77
N ARG A 9 3.56 -16.99 26.15
CA ARG A 9 3.73 -18.44 26.42
C ARG A 9 4.46 -19.09 25.25
N TYR A 10 5.51 -19.79 25.56
CA TYR A 10 6.34 -20.52 24.61
C TYR A 10 6.28 -22.01 24.84
N ASP A 11 6.30 -22.78 23.76
CA ASP A 11 6.50 -24.24 23.78
C ASP A 11 7.56 -24.56 22.71
N GLY A 12 8.62 -25.27 23.12
CA GLY A 12 9.75 -25.58 22.24
C GLY A 12 10.39 -24.38 21.58
N GLY A 13 10.39 -23.18 22.22
CA GLY A 13 10.91 -21.93 21.65
C GLY A 13 9.94 -21.22 20.69
N ARG A 14 8.76 -21.78 20.43
CA ARG A 14 7.72 -21.20 19.60
C ARG A 14 6.68 -20.51 20.46
N LEU A 15 6.28 -19.29 20.08
CA LEU A 15 5.17 -18.58 20.72
C LEU A 15 3.86 -19.32 20.43
N VAL A 16 3.22 -19.84 21.49
CA VAL A 16 1.96 -20.60 21.40
C VAL A 16 0.74 -19.82 21.88
N GLY A 17 0.95 -18.68 22.57
CA GLY A 17 -0.15 -17.87 23.03
C GLY A 17 0.27 -16.77 24.01
N VAL A 18 -0.75 -16.12 24.59
CA VAL A 18 -0.60 -15.07 25.61
C VAL A 18 -1.48 -15.43 26.79
N SER A 19 -0.93 -15.39 28.01
CA SER A 19 -1.69 -15.46 29.26
C SER A 19 -1.70 -14.10 29.95
N ASP A 20 -2.45 -13.99 31.04
CA ASP A 20 -2.55 -12.78 31.87
C ASP A 20 -2.76 -11.52 31.02
N VAL A 21 -3.75 -11.58 30.13
CA VAL A 21 -4.06 -10.52 29.19
C VAL A 21 -4.37 -9.24 29.97
N ASN A 22 -3.58 -8.19 29.74
CA ASN A 22 -3.69 -6.90 30.44
C ASN A 22 -4.18 -5.76 29.54
N ALA A 23 -4.09 -5.90 28.21
CA ALA A 23 -4.62 -4.92 27.28
C ALA A 23 -5.08 -5.55 25.96
N LEU A 24 -6.13 -4.97 25.40
CA LEU A 24 -6.62 -5.26 24.05
C LEU A 24 -6.66 -3.95 23.24
N VAL A 25 -6.05 -3.97 22.09
CA VAL A 25 -6.05 -2.83 21.16
C VAL A 25 -6.88 -3.20 19.94
N PHE A 26 -8.00 -2.52 19.77
CA PHE A 26 -8.87 -2.69 18.62
C PHE A 26 -8.52 -1.66 17.56
N ARG A 27 -8.10 -2.11 16.39
CA ARG A 27 -7.97 -1.25 15.22
C ARG A 27 -9.28 -1.30 14.44
N ILE A 28 -10.08 -0.23 14.54
CA ILE A 28 -11.35 -0.09 13.83
C ILE A 28 -11.02 0.58 12.49
N PRO A 29 -11.17 -0.11 11.36
CA PRO A 29 -10.95 0.51 10.06
C PRO A 29 -12.04 1.54 9.78
N THR A 30 -11.66 2.69 9.23
CA THR A 30 -12.59 3.64 8.63
C THR A 30 -13.11 3.06 7.32
N ALA A 31 -14.37 3.25 6.99
CA ALA A 31 -14.98 2.61 5.83
C ALA A 31 -14.34 3.07 4.52
N GLU A 32 -14.23 4.37 4.31
CA GLU A 32 -13.63 4.97 3.10
C GLU A 32 -12.81 6.22 3.46
N SER A 33 -11.90 6.60 2.57
CA SER A 33 -11.17 7.85 2.68
C SER A 33 -12.02 9.01 2.17
N SER A 34 -12.00 10.14 2.86
CA SER A 34 -12.60 11.40 2.39
C SER A 34 -11.89 11.95 1.14
N LEU A 35 -10.71 11.43 0.81
CA LEU A 35 -9.90 11.82 -0.35
C LEU A 35 -10.15 10.90 -1.57
N LYS A 36 -11.31 10.25 -1.66
CA LYS A 36 -11.64 9.28 -2.69
C LYS A 36 -11.46 9.83 -4.10
N GLU A 37 -11.99 11.02 -4.36
CA GLU A 37 -11.94 11.68 -5.67
C GLU A 37 -10.52 12.11 -6.04
N ASP A 38 -9.78 12.69 -5.09
CA ASP A 38 -8.40 13.11 -5.29
C ASP A 38 -7.47 11.93 -5.56
N LEU A 39 -7.67 10.81 -4.84
CA LEU A 39 -6.94 9.56 -5.05
C LEU A 39 -7.17 9.00 -6.45
N TYR A 40 -8.42 8.96 -6.90
CA TYR A 40 -8.73 8.44 -8.23
C TYR A 40 -8.20 9.37 -9.32
N LYS A 41 -8.27 10.70 -9.14
CA LYS A 41 -7.66 11.67 -10.04
C LYS A 41 -6.15 11.44 -10.14
N ALA A 42 -5.45 11.32 -9.02
CA ALA A 42 -4.02 11.03 -9.02
C ALA A 42 -3.67 9.71 -9.74
N TYR A 43 -4.48 8.67 -9.55
CA TYR A 43 -4.35 7.40 -10.26
C TYR A 43 -4.57 7.54 -11.76
N SER A 44 -5.59 8.29 -12.19
CA SER A 44 -5.88 8.50 -13.62
C SER A 44 -4.79 9.27 -14.36
N GLU A 45 -4.06 10.13 -13.65
CA GLU A 45 -2.90 10.87 -14.17
C GLU A 45 -1.58 10.07 -14.13
N CYS A 46 -1.59 8.89 -13.48
CA CYS A 46 -0.44 8.03 -13.32
C CYS A 46 -0.28 7.11 -14.55
N GLU A 47 0.90 7.11 -15.15
CA GLU A 47 1.22 6.22 -16.27
C GLU A 47 1.89 4.93 -15.80
N ARG A 48 2.78 5.02 -14.80
CA ARG A 48 3.62 3.91 -14.31
C ARG A 48 3.30 3.49 -12.89
N GLY A 49 3.33 4.43 -11.95
CA GLY A 49 3.09 4.08 -10.56
C GLY A 49 2.73 5.25 -9.66
N LEU A 50 1.83 4.98 -8.73
CA LEU A 50 1.36 5.91 -7.71
C LEU A 50 1.93 5.51 -6.33
N MET A 51 2.65 6.42 -5.71
CA MET A 51 3.13 6.26 -4.33
C MET A 51 2.27 7.09 -3.37
N ILE A 52 1.56 6.44 -2.46
CA ILE A 52 0.81 7.10 -1.38
C ILE A 52 1.69 7.18 -0.13
N TYR A 53 1.89 8.35 0.42
CA TYR A 53 2.73 8.51 1.61
C TYR A 53 2.08 9.37 2.69
N SER A 54 2.39 9.08 3.94
CA SER A 54 2.03 9.88 5.11
C SER A 54 2.78 9.40 6.35
N LYS A 55 2.67 10.15 7.45
CA LYS A 55 3.04 9.65 8.79
C LYS A 55 2.28 8.36 9.15
N ALA A 56 2.80 7.63 10.12
CA ALA A 56 2.11 6.45 10.67
C ALA A 56 0.73 6.84 11.24
N GLY A 57 -0.27 5.99 11.01
CA GLY A 57 -1.61 6.18 11.57
C GLY A 57 -2.52 7.18 10.85
N VAL A 58 -2.04 7.89 9.83
CA VAL A 58 -2.80 8.93 9.11
C VAL A 58 -3.82 8.35 8.11
N GLY A 59 -3.80 7.03 7.85
CA GLY A 59 -4.84 6.41 7.02
C GLY A 59 -4.40 5.94 5.64
N LYS A 60 -3.08 5.74 5.38
CA LYS A 60 -2.56 5.22 4.10
C LYS A 60 -3.25 3.95 3.62
N THR A 61 -3.37 2.95 4.50
CA THR A 61 -4.03 1.68 4.14
C THR A 61 -5.52 1.88 3.85
N THR A 62 -6.18 2.82 4.54
CA THR A 62 -7.56 3.20 4.22
C THR A 62 -7.66 3.84 2.85
N ALA A 63 -6.77 4.78 2.53
CA ALA A 63 -6.68 5.40 1.22
C ALA A 63 -6.40 4.37 0.12
N LEU A 64 -5.47 3.46 0.35
CA LEU A 64 -5.14 2.38 -0.59
C LEU A 64 -6.34 1.47 -0.86
N ARG A 65 -7.06 1.06 0.18
CA ARG A 65 -8.29 0.23 0.03
C ARG A 65 -9.39 0.99 -0.71
N THR A 66 -9.59 2.27 -0.39
CA THR A 66 -10.54 3.13 -1.09
C THR A 66 -10.19 3.21 -2.57
N LEU A 67 -8.92 3.45 -2.90
CA LEU A 67 -8.47 3.53 -4.29
C LEU A 67 -8.68 2.22 -5.05
N VAL A 68 -8.32 1.07 -4.45
CA VAL A 68 -8.57 -0.25 -5.05
C VAL A 68 -10.05 -0.48 -5.34
N SER A 69 -10.93 -0.09 -4.39
CA SER A 69 -12.37 -0.20 -4.60
C SER A 69 -12.85 0.67 -5.77
N VAL A 70 -12.37 1.91 -5.83
CA VAL A 70 -12.75 2.85 -6.90
C VAL A 70 -12.27 2.36 -8.26
N ILE A 71 -11.01 1.93 -8.37
CA ILE A 71 -10.47 1.42 -9.65
C ILE A 71 -11.30 0.21 -10.11
N ALA A 72 -11.58 -0.74 -9.21
CA ALA A 72 -12.36 -1.92 -9.55
C ALA A 72 -13.80 -1.60 -9.99
N GLU A 73 -14.38 -0.51 -9.50
CA GLU A 73 -15.73 -0.05 -9.87
C GLU A 73 -15.73 0.77 -11.18
N THR A 74 -14.71 1.60 -11.40
CA THR A 74 -14.67 2.54 -12.53
C THR A 74 -13.92 1.98 -13.75
N GLU A 75 -12.97 1.07 -13.53
CA GLU A 75 -12.12 0.48 -14.58
C GLU A 75 -12.30 -1.05 -14.63
N PRO A 76 -13.46 -1.57 -15.06
CA PRO A 76 -13.78 -3.01 -14.98
C PRO A 76 -12.90 -3.87 -15.88
N ARG A 77 -12.07 -3.28 -16.74
CA ARG A 77 -11.10 -3.99 -17.58
C ARG A 77 -9.73 -4.15 -16.92
N GLU A 78 -9.50 -3.43 -15.82
CA GLU A 78 -8.24 -3.51 -15.08
C GLU A 78 -8.25 -4.75 -14.19
N ASN A 79 -7.25 -5.61 -14.36
CA ASN A 79 -7.02 -6.72 -13.45
C ASN A 79 -6.16 -6.24 -12.29
N ILE A 80 -6.71 -6.17 -11.10
CA ILE A 80 -6.04 -5.69 -9.90
C ILE A 80 -5.54 -6.87 -9.09
N ALA A 81 -4.25 -6.89 -8.78
CA ALA A 81 -3.65 -7.81 -7.82
C ALA A 81 -3.16 -7.05 -6.59
N VAL A 82 -3.64 -7.43 -5.42
CA VAL A 82 -3.23 -6.86 -4.12
C VAL A 82 -2.33 -7.85 -3.39
N VAL A 83 -1.09 -7.47 -3.14
CA VAL A 83 -0.15 -8.23 -2.30
C VAL A 83 -0.29 -7.73 -0.86
N ASP A 84 -1.03 -8.49 -0.05
CA ASP A 84 -1.43 -8.14 1.32
C ASP A 84 -0.69 -8.99 2.35
N GLU A 85 0.57 -8.66 2.60
CA GLU A 85 1.43 -9.36 3.56
C GLU A 85 0.89 -9.27 5.00
N ARG A 86 0.21 -8.16 5.33
CA ARG A 86 -0.31 -7.88 6.68
C ARG A 86 -1.75 -8.30 6.91
N CYS A 87 -2.41 -8.86 5.91
CA CYS A 87 -3.81 -9.25 5.97
C CYS A 87 -4.74 -8.09 6.37
N GLU A 88 -4.55 -6.92 5.78
CA GLU A 88 -5.31 -5.71 6.07
C GLU A 88 -6.51 -5.49 5.13
N PHE A 89 -6.56 -6.18 3.99
CA PHE A 89 -7.68 -6.17 3.07
C PHE A 89 -8.77 -7.16 3.46
N ASP A 90 -10.02 -6.80 3.17
CA ASP A 90 -11.17 -7.67 3.36
C ASP A 90 -11.31 -8.63 2.16
N PRO A 91 -11.22 -9.96 2.37
CA PRO A 91 -11.32 -10.93 1.29
C PRO A 91 -12.69 -10.94 0.57
N GLU A 92 -13.78 -10.69 1.30
CA GLU A 92 -15.12 -10.68 0.72
C GLU A 92 -15.32 -9.45 -0.18
N ALA A 93 -14.89 -8.29 0.30
CA ALA A 93 -14.92 -7.05 -0.48
C ALA A 93 -14.04 -7.14 -1.75
N CYS A 94 -12.85 -7.74 -1.67
CA CYS A 94 -11.99 -7.97 -2.83
C CYS A 94 -12.65 -8.93 -3.83
N ARG A 95 -13.20 -10.06 -3.35
CA ARG A 95 -13.87 -11.04 -4.20
C ARG A 95 -15.07 -10.45 -4.93
N ALA A 96 -15.90 -9.67 -4.23
CA ALA A 96 -17.09 -9.04 -4.80
C ALA A 96 -16.75 -8.08 -5.95
N ARG A 97 -15.53 -7.54 -5.98
CA ARG A 97 -15.04 -6.61 -7.00
C ARG A 97 -14.11 -7.24 -8.03
N GLY A 98 -13.91 -8.55 -8.00
CA GLY A 98 -12.98 -9.24 -8.90
C GLY A 98 -11.50 -8.92 -8.66
N VAL A 99 -11.14 -8.41 -7.48
CA VAL A 99 -9.76 -8.11 -7.10
C VAL A 99 -9.05 -9.39 -6.64
N MET A 100 -7.91 -9.70 -7.25
CA MET A 100 -7.05 -10.80 -6.81
C MET A 100 -6.34 -10.41 -5.51
N LEU A 101 -6.66 -11.09 -4.41
CA LEU A 101 -6.05 -10.84 -3.12
C LEU A 101 -5.03 -11.94 -2.76
N LEU A 102 -3.74 -11.58 -2.74
CA LEU A 102 -2.62 -12.43 -2.33
C LEU A 102 -2.32 -12.18 -0.85
N ARG A 103 -3.13 -12.79 0.01
CA ARG A 103 -3.15 -12.54 1.45
C ARG A 103 -2.18 -13.42 2.20
N GLY A 104 -1.30 -12.81 3.00
CA GLY A 104 -0.32 -13.52 3.84
C GLY A 104 0.85 -14.12 3.05
N TYR A 105 0.95 -13.86 1.76
CA TYR A 105 2.16 -14.17 0.99
C TYR A 105 3.28 -13.23 1.41
N ASP A 106 4.53 -13.75 1.42
CA ASP A 106 5.67 -12.86 1.41
C ASP A 106 5.67 -12.03 0.11
N ARG A 107 6.23 -10.83 0.21
CA ARG A 107 6.17 -9.84 -0.87
C ARG A 107 6.75 -10.35 -2.18
N ALA A 108 7.90 -11.04 -2.15
CA ALA A 108 8.57 -11.50 -3.35
C ALA A 108 7.72 -12.51 -4.11
N ARG A 109 7.13 -13.47 -3.40
CA ARG A 109 6.27 -14.49 -3.99
C ARG A 109 4.93 -13.90 -4.46
N GLY A 110 4.35 -13.00 -3.67
CA GLY A 110 3.14 -12.27 -4.04
C GLY A 110 3.34 -11.47 -5.33
N MET A 111 4.47 -10.77 -5.46
CA MET A 111 4.84 -10.03 -6.66
C MET A 111 5.01 -10.93 -7.89
N ASP A 112 5.71 -12.08 -7.76
CA ASP A 112 5.89 -13.02 -8.88
C ASP A 112 4.54 -13.53 -9.40
N ILE A 113 3.58 -13.78 -8.51
CA ILE A 113 2.23 -14.18 -8.91
C ILE A 113 1.49 -13.00 -9.56
N ALA A 114 1.54 -11.81 -8.94
CA ALA A 114 0.83 -10.62 -9.42
C ALA A 114 1.29 -10.19 -10.81
N LEU A 115 2.59 -10.26 -11.11
CA LEU A 115 3.16 -9.92 -12.41
C LEU A 115 2.58 -10.74 -13.58
N ARG A 116 2.03 -11.91 -13.28
CA ARG A 116 1.39 -12.76 -14.30
C ARG A 116 -0.02 -12.30 -14.66
N THR A 117 -0.62 -11.40 -13.90
CA THR A 117 -1.99 -10.89 -14.12
C THR A 117 -2.05 -9.67 -15.03
N LEU A 118 -0.94 -8.97 -15.21
CA LEU A 118 -0.70 -7.92 -16.20
C LEU A 118 -1.64 -6.70 -16.18
N SER A 119 -1.88 -6.05 -15.04
CA SER A 119 -2.61 -4.77 -15.03
C SER A 119 -2.14 -3.82 -13.94
N VAL A 120 -2.72 -3.93 -12.76
CA VAL A 120 -2.41 -3.07 -11.63
C VAL A 120 -1.93 -3.91 -10.45
N ILE A 121 -0.74 -3.65 -9.97
CA ILE A 121 -0.21 -4.31 -8.76
C ILE A 121 -0.23 -3.34 -7.60
N VAL A 122 -0.84 -3.77 -6.51
CA VAL A 122 -1.00 -2.98 -5.29
C VAL A 122 -0.24 -3.63 -4.15
N ILE A 123 0.60 -2.86 -3.48
CA ILE A 123 1.34 -3.30 -2.29
C ILE A 123 1.08 -2.33 -1.13
N ASP A 124 0.69 -2.88 0.02
CA ASP A 124 0.64 -2.10 1.24
C ASP A 124 2.05 -1.98 1.83
N GLU A 125 2.60 -0.85 1.91
CA GLU A 125 3.90 -0.45 2.46
C GLU A 125 5.16 -1.05 1.81
N ILE A 126 5.93 -0.17 1.16
CA ILE A 126 7.31 -0.44 0.75
C ILE A 126 8.27 0.15 1.78
N SER A 127 9.09 -0.70 2.40
CA SER A 127 10.04 -0.28 3.45
C SER A 127 11.51 -0.52 3.13
N GLY A 128 11.86 -1.22 2.05
CA GLY A 128 13.26 -1.53 1.74
C GLY A 128 13.52 -2.16 0.38
N ILE A 129 14.79 -2.10 -0.02
CA ILE A 129 15.32 -2.58 -1.31
C ILE A 129 15.29 -4.10 -1.43
N GLU A 130 15.24 -4.84 -0.33
CA GLU A 130 15.60 -6.26 -0.26
C GLU A 130 14.79 -7.21 -1.16
N LYS A 131 13.79 -6.69 -1.91
CA LYS A 131 12.94 -7.51 -2.78
C LYS A 131 12.56 -6.76 -4.07
N SER A 132 13.52 -6.03 -4.63
CA SER A 132 13.30 -5.11 -5.77
C SER A 132 13.18 -5.77 -7.14
N GLU A 133 13.66 -7.01 -7.31
CA GLU A 133 13.70 -7.66 -8.64
C GLU A 133 12.29 -7.79 -9.27
N GLY A 134 11.28 -8.14 -8.48
CA GLY A 134 9.89 -8.20 -8.95
C GLY A 134 9.33 -6.84 -9.37
N ILE A 135 9.67 -5.77 -8.62
CA ILE A 135 9.24 -4.40 -8.94
C ILE A 135 9.93 -3.89 -10.21
N LEU A 136 11.21 -4.23 -10.40
CA LEU A 136 11.95 -3.90 -11.63
C LEU A 136 11.39 -4.62 -12.85
N SER A 137 11.00 -5.88 -12.69
CA SER A 137 10.35 -6.64 -13.76
C SER A 137 9.00 -6.05 -14.17
N SER A 138 8.28 -5.43 -13.24
CA SER A 138 7.01 -4.75 -13.53
C SER A 138 7.16 -3.54 -14.44
N LEU A 139 8.25 -2.79 -14.31
CA LEU A 139 8.55 -1.65 -15.18
C LEU A 139 8.69 -2.04 -16.65
N LEU A 140 9.26 -3.21 -16.90
CA LEU A 140 9.46 -3.74 -18.25
C LEU A 140 8.16 -4.30 -18.86
N SER A 141 7.16 -4.57 -18.01
CA SER A 141 5.90 -5.21 -18.42
C SER A 141 4.77 -4.23 -18.69
N GLY A 142 4.96 -2.91 -18.47
CA GLY A 142 3.92 -1.89 -18.62
C GLY A 142 2.81 -1.96 -17.57
N VAL A 143 3.05 -2.67 -16.46
CA VAL A 143 2.09 -2.82 -15.35
C VAL A 143 2.13 -1.57 -14.47
N LYS A 144 0.97 -1.03 -14.12
CA LYS A 144 0.86 0.06 -13.14
C LYS A 144 1.14 -0.45 -11.72
N PHE A 145 1.85 0.36 -10.95
CA PHE A 145 2.24 0.02 -9.60
C PHE A 145 1.67 0.99 -8.57
N ILE A 146 0.97 0.51 -7.57
CA ILE A 146 0.45 1.34 -6.47
C ILE A 146 1.05 0.83 -5.17
N ALA A 147 1.66 1.74 -4.42
CA ALA A 147 2.27 1.37 -3.15
C ALA A 147 2.07 2.46 -2.09
N THR A 148 2.26 2.08 -0.82
CA THR A 148 2.31 3.04 0.27
C THR A 148 3.70 3.08 0.91
N ALA A 149 4.04 4.22 1.51
CA ALA A 149 5.25 4.38 2.29
C ALA A 149 5.04 5.34 3.46
N HIS A 150 5.85 5.19 4.51
CA HIS A 150 5.88 6.15 5.61
C HIS A 150 6.82 7.30 5.27
N ALA A 151 6.32 8.53 5.21
CA ALA A 151 7.11 9.76 5.18
C ALA A 151 6.24 10.95 5.57
N GLU A 152 6.83 11.98 6.14
CA GLU A 152 6.12 13.21 6.46
C GLU A 152 6.03 14.14 5.23
N HIS A 153 7.10 14.15 4.42
CA HIS A 153 7.23 14.99 3.24
C HIS A 153 7.85 14.20 2.09
N LEU A 154 7.56 14.60 0.86
CA LEU A 154 8.12 13.96 -0.34
C LEU A 154 9.65 13.98 -0.34
N GLY A 155 10.27 15.08 0.11
CA GLY A 155 11.73 15.16 0.23
C GLY A 155 12.36 14.13 1.18
N GLU A 156 11.66 13.72 2.24
CA GLU A 156 12.07 12.60 3.10
C GLU A 156 11.91 11.27 2.35
N LEU A 157 10.75 11.07 1.72
CA LEU A 157 10.43 9.84 1.00
C LEU A 157 11.48 9.49 -0.05
N VAL A 158 11.81 10.43 -0.92
CA VAL A 158 12.73 10.22 -2.05
C VAL A 158 14.18 9.99 -1.64
N ARG A 159 14.57 10.38 -0.41
CA ARG A 159 15.90 10.17 0.15
C ARG A 159 16.06 8.85 0.88
N ARG A 160 14.97 8.15 1.18
CA ARG A 160 15.04 6.86 1.87
C ARG A 160 15.74 5.82 1.00
N CYS A 161 16.78 5.17 1.55
CA CYS A 161 17.56 4.17 0.83
C CYS A 161 16.70 3.09 0.18
N GLY A 162 15.58 2.71 0.80
CA GLY A 162 14.66 1.70 0.27
C GLY A 162 13.69 2.20 -0.81
N ILE A 163 13.53 3.50 -0.98
CA ILE A 163 12.59 4.10 -1.95
C ILE A 163 13.33 4.78 -3.10
N LYS A 164 14.46 5.41 -2.81
CA LYS A 164 15.26 6.17 -3.76
C LYS A 164 15.49 5.45 -5.09
N PRO A 165 15.91 4.17 -5.15
CA PRO A 165 16.11 3.47 -6.41
C PRO A 165 14.85 3.38 -7.27
N PHE A 166 13.68 3.20 -6.66
CA PHE A 166 12.42 3.13 -7.39
C PHE A 166 12.03 4.47 -7.99
N VAL A 167 12.33 5.57 -7.28
CA VAL A 167 12.11 6.93 -7.77
C VAL A 167 13.06 7.25 -8.92
N GLU A 168 14.35 6.93 -8.77
CA GLU A 168 15.37 7.15 -9.81
C GLU A 168 15.05 6.37 -11.09
N MET A 169 14.61 5.12 -10.96
CA MET A 169 14.21 4.28 -12.09
C MET A 169 12.85 4.65 -12.70
N GLY A 170 12.09 5.56 -12.06
CA GLY A 170 10.80 6.00 -12.54
C GLY A 170 9.69 4.96 -12.39
N VAL A 171 9.75 4.12 -11.34
CA VAL A 171 8.66 3.21 -10.98
C VAL A 171 7.41 3.99 -10.61
N PHE A 172 7.61 5.09 -9.88
CA PHE A 172 6.54 6.00 -9.47
C PHE A 172 6.68 7.33 -10.20
N ASP A 173 5.65 7.74 -10.88
CA ASP A 173 5.54 9.01 -11.58
C ASP A 173 4.59 9.99 -10.90
N VAL A 174 3.74 9.51 -10.00
CA VAL A 174 2.85 10.33 -9.16
C VAL A 174 3.04 9.99 -7.68
N PHE A 175 3.10 11.03 -6.84
CA PHE A 175 3.24 10.94 -5.40
C PHE A 175 2.05 11.63 -4.74
N PHE A 176 1.33 10.89 -3.88
CA PHE A 176 0.15 11.37 -3.18
C PHE A 176 0.42 11.40 -1.68
N GLY A 177 0.62 12.59 -1.15
CA GLY A 177 0.85 12.82 0.29
C GLY A 177 -0.47 13.03 1.02
N ILE A 178 -0.65 12.35 2.15
CA ILE A 178 -1.83 12.53 3.01
C ILE A 178 -1.39 13.17 4.32
N ARG A 179 -2.10 14.22 4.71
CA ARG A 179 -1.92 14.90 5.99
C ARG A 179 -3.24 14.93 6.75
N TYR A 180 -3.15 14.92 8.06
CA TYR A 180 -4.27 15.17 8.95
C TYR A 180 -3.94 16.35 9.84
N THR A 181 -4.80 17.35 9.82
CA THR A 181 -4.71 18.55 10.62
C THR A 181 -6.04 18.75 11.36
N ASP A 182 -6.13 19.74 12.23
CA ASP A 182 -7.35 20.03 13.00
C ASP A 182 -8.60 20.31 12.14
N GLY A 183 -8.41 20.58 10.84
CA GLY A 183 -9.49 20.77 9.87
C GLY A 183 -9.89 19.51 9.10
N GLY A 184 -9.23 18.37 9.34
CA GLY A 184 -9.50 17.12 8.64
C GLY A 184 -8.35 16.64 7.74
N TYR A 185 -8.67 15.76 6.81
CA TYR A 185 -7.71 15.24 5.85
C TYR A 185 -7.47 16.22 4.71
N SER A 186 -6.22 16.36 4.32
CA SER A 186 -5.78 17.07 3.12
C SER A 186 -4.79 16.22 2.34
N CYS A 187 -4.64 16.50 1.05
CA CYS A 187 -3.66 15.83 0.20
C CYS A 187 -2.77 16.82 -0.54
N GLU A 188 -1.62 16.34 -0.94
CA GLU A 188 -0.74 16.99 -1.90
C GLU A 188 -0.39 15.98 -2.99
N VAL A 189 -0.40 16.44 -4.26
CA VAL A 189 -0.07 15.58 -5.40
C VAL A 189 1.11 16.18 -6.13
N GLU A 190 2.17 15.40 -6.29
CA GLU A 190 3.38 15.81 -6.97
C GLU A 190 3.75 14.81 -8.07
N LYS A 191 4.23 15.31 -9.21
CA LYS A 191 4.71 14.49 -10.33
C LYS A 191 6.24 14.38 -10.27
N ARG A 192 6.75 13.24 -10.71
CA ARG A 192 8.20 12.96 -10.73
C ARG A 192 8.98 14.01 -11.51
N GLU A 193 8.41 14.53 -12.59
CA GLU A 193 9.01 15.57 -13.43
C GLU A 193 9.35 16.86 -12.66
N CYS A 194 8.61 17.11 -11.56
CA CYS A 194 8.83 18.26 -10.70
C CYS A 194 9.92 18.03 -9.63
N LEU A 195 10.41 16.78 -9.51
CA LEU A 195 11.46 16.46 -8.55
C LEU A 195 12.82 16.87 -9.09
N LYS A 196 13.52 17.70 -8.34
CA LYS A 196 14.95 17.96 -8.56
C LYS A 196 15.73 16.79 -7.95
N LEU A 197 15.87 15.70 -8.70
CA LEU A 197 16.64 14.51 -8.34
C LEU A 197 18.13 14.73 -8.59
#